data_875feb051d24c706b8fd33d31beb0a85
#
_entry.id   875feb051d24c706b8fd33d31beb0a85
#
_cell.length_a   1.000
_cell.length_b   1.000
_cell.length_c   1.000
_cell.angle_alpha   90.00
_cell.angle_beta   90.00
_cell.angle_gamma   90.00
#
_symmetry.space_group_name_H-M   'P 1'
#
loop_
_entity.id
_entity.type
_entity.pdbx_description
1 polymer ?
#
loop_
_entity_poly.entity_id
_entity_poly.type
_entity_poly.pdbx_seq_one_letter_code
_entity_poly.pdbx_strand_id
1 'polypeptide(L)'
;MKLRFGLQARFLVVMAAMLGVVLLVLLLLLQRQEQMRHEAETLTREGVHDLVETYLRDRAQAMARQLAENLANPMYYRDLDAIGRILADNLHDSLMAYIHVYDLDDRLVHDGSDAIAGYGQPMADALVAGPGGVAIRTSPTLLEASAPISVGGEEIGAVRLGLDLQVAARYQADSLAHLRQRMDQLGSRYLRWLVLPLALLLLACVLAAWYVQRTMVRPIRALADSARRIEGGDYTVEHLHSARADEVGDLVRAFGRMGESVARHDREVRRMAYTDALTGLTNRLAFRENLDHRLMLMRGSDRQLALLFADIDDFKRVNDTLGHEAGDEALLQFAARIQGAVDRYGGDDALLARFGGDEFVVLIQEGDVRQAATRLAEVLVAELRLPLDIQDRQVFLGTSIGITLFPEDASSASALMKNGDIAMYQAKVAGKNDFRFYSRAMDHAVERRVHMEQELRGAWERGELSLAYQPVCRASDGRVVGAEALLRWQHPMLGMISPSVFIDVAEQSGLIDGIGLRVLQSACAEAMRWSKIGPGGERLFVSVNVSPRQLRKGDLPDIVAECLRESGLPASCLHLELTETAVISD
;
A
#
# COMPACT_ATOMS: atom_id res chain seq x y z
N MET A 1 -5.26 6.00 -23.27
CA MET A 1 -5.57 6.22 -21.84
C MET A 1 -6.90 5.54 -21.54
N LYS A 2 -6.91 4.28 -21.05
CA LYS A 2 -8.16 3.57 -20.70
C LYS A 2 -8.63 4.13 -19.36
N LEU A 3 -9.72 4.91 -19.37
CA LEU A 3 -10.44 5.34 -18.17
C LEU A 3 -10.86 4.09 -17.38
N ARG A 4 -10.09 3.72 -16.35
CA ARG A 4 -10.48 2.66 -15.41
C ARG A 4 -11.54 3.26 -14.48
N PHE A 5 -12.79 3.12 -14.86
CA PHE A 5 -13.89 3.41 -13.95
C PHE A 5 -13.79 2.47 -12.74
N GLY A 6 -13.54 3.04 -11.57
CA GLY A 6 -13.56 2.29 -10.32
C GLY A 6 -14.94 1.68 -10.06
N LEU A 7 -15.03 0.70 -9.17
CA LEU A 7 -16.28 0.00 -8.83
C LEU A 7 -17.42 0.98 -8.50
N GLN A 8 -17.12 2.07 -7.81
CA GLN A 8 -18.08 3.14 -7.48
C GLN A 8 -18.62 3.86 -8.71
N ALA A 9 -17.77 4.19 -9.67
CA ALA A 9 -18.20 4.86 -10.89
C ALA A 9 -19.06 3.94 -11.77
N ARG A 10 -18.72 2.65 -11.87
CA ARG A 10 -19.53 1.65 -12.58
C ARG A 10 -20.90 1.47 -11.93
N PHE A 11 -20.97 1.44 -10.61
CA PHE A 11 -22.22 1.34 -9.87
C PHE A 11 -23.09 2.58 -10.06
N LEU A 12 -22.52 3.79 -10.00
CA LEU A 12 -23.22 5.05 -10.27
C LEU A 12 -23.74 5.13 -11.73
N VAL A 13 -22.98 4.64 -12.70
CA VAL A 13 -23.41 4.58 -14.11
C VAL A 13 -24.60 3.64 -14.28
N VAL A 14 -24.57 2.46 -13.66
CA VAL A 14 -25.69 1.50 -13.72
C VAL A 14 -26.94 2.11 -13.07
N MET A 15 -26.80 2.75 -11.91
CA MET A 15 -27.91 3.46 -11.26
C MET A 15 -28.46 4.60 -12.09
N ALA A 16 -27.60 5.43 -12.67
CA ALA A 16 -28.02 6.52 -13.54
C ALA A 16 -28.74 6.01 -14.79
N ALA A 17 -28.29 4.88 -15.36
CA ALA A 17 -28.93 4.23 -16.48
C ALA A 17 -30.33 3.68 -16.09
N MET A 18 -30.47 3.00 -14.94
CA MET A 18 -31.77 2.55 -14.44
C MET A 18 -32.73 3.73 -14.19
N LEU A 19 -32.22 4.81 -13.57
CA LEU A 19 -33.00 6.03 -13.35
C LEU A 19 -33.44 6.64 -14.66
N GLY A 20 -32.57 6.69 -15.67
CA GLY A 20 -32.85 7.17 -17.01
C GLY A 20 -33.95 6.35 -17.72
N VAL A 21 -33.90 5.01 -17.58
CA VAL A 21 -34.94 4.12 -18.13
C VAL A 21 -36.28 4.35 -17.45
N VAL A 22 -36.31 4.48 -16.12
CA VAL A 22 -37.54 4.78 -15.36
C VAL A 22 -38.13 6.12 -15.77
N LEU A 23 -37.30 7.16 -15.92
CA LEU A 23 -37.74 8.49 -16.36
C LEU A 23 -38.25 8.48 -17.81
N LEU A 24 -37.59 7.73 -18.69
CA LEU A 24 -38.02 7.56 -20.08
C LEU A 24 -39.38 6.87 -20.17
N VAL A 25 -39.58 5.79 -19.40
CA VAL A 25 -40.88 5.08 -19.34
C VAL A 25 -41.97 6.00 -18.83
N LEU A 26 -41.69 6.80 -17.78
CA LEU A 26 -42.65 7.80 -17.27
C LEU A 26 -43.01 8.83 -18.33
N LEU A 27 -42.05 9.39 -19.04
CA LEU A 27 -42.27 10.37 -20.11
C LEU A 27 -43.12 9.78 -21.25
N LEU A 28 -42.80 8.55 -21.67
CA LEU A 28 -43.57 7.87 -22.72
C LEU A 28 -45.01 7.58 -22.28
N LEU A 29 -45.24 7.20 -21.02
CA LEU A 29 -46.58 6.97 -20.49
C LEU A 29 -47.39 8.27 -20.39
N LEU A 30 -46.76 9.36 -19.94
CA LEU A 30 -47.39 10.69 -19.92
C LEU A 30 -47.74 11.17 -21.33
N GLN A 31 -46.84 11.03 -22.28
CA GLN A 31 -47.06 11.42 -23.67
C GLN A 31 -48.18 10.59 -24.31
N ARG A 32 -48.22 9.27 -24.06
CA ARG A 32 -49.30 8.41 -24.57
C ARG A 32 -50.65 8.72 -23.91
N GLN A 33 -50.68 9.09 -22.65
CA GLN A 33 -51.90 9.52 -21.97
C GLN A 33 -52.47 10.82 -22.60
N GLU A 34 -51.61 11.78 -22.91
CA GLU A 34 -51.99 13.04 -23.56
C GLU A 34 -52.56 12.81 -24.98
N GLN A 35 -51.93 11.92 -25.76
CA GLN A 35 -52.45 11.52 -27.08
C GLN A 35 -53.83 10.83 -26.99
N MET A 36 -53.96 9.83 -26.09
CA MET A 36 -55.24 9.15 -25.90
C MET A 36 -56.36 10.09 -25.45
N ARG A 37 -56.04 11.10 -24.66
CA ARG A 37 -56.98 12.13 -24.22
C ARG A 37 -57.43 12.99 -25.42
N HIS A 38 -56.52 13.40 -26.28
CA HIS A 38 -56.82 14.20 -27.49
C HIS A 38 -57.66 13.40 -28.48
N GLU A 39 -57.33 12.13 -28.74
CA GLU A 39 -58.12 11.26 -29.61
C GLU A 39 -59.50 10.98 -29.02
N ALA A 40 -59.66 10.78 -27.74
CA ALA A 40 -60.95 10.60 -27.10
C ALA A 40 -61.84 11.87 -27.16
N GLU A 41 -61.21 13.05 -26.98
CA GLU A 41 -61.95 14.34 -27.11
C GLU A 41 -62.45 14.56 -28.54
N THR A 42 -61.67 14.29 -29.58
CA THR A 42 -62.05 14.46 -30.99
C THR A 42 -63.13 13.46 -31.35
N LEU A 43 -62.97 12.17 -31.07
CA LEU A 43 -63.97 11.15 -31.34
C LEU A 43 -65.33 11.42 -30.65
N THR A 44 -65.25 11.86 -29.36
CA THR A 44 -66.47 12.18 -28.61
C THR A 44 -67.20 13.41 -29.19
N ARG A 45 -66.42 14.42 -29.58
CA ARG A 45 -66.98 15.64 -30.16
C ARG A 45 -67.69 15.40 -31.52
N GLU A 46 -67.03 14.66 -32.42
CA GLU A 46 -67.58 14.30 -33.72
C GLU A 46 -68.80 13.37 -33.59
N GLY A 47 -68.65 12.31 -32.76
CA GLY A 47 -69.76 11.35 -32.57
C GLY A 47 -71.01 11.95 -31.91
N VAL A 48 -70.82 12.88 -30.96
CA VAL A 48 -71.94 13.56 -30.30
C VAL A 48 -72.60 14.55 -31.30
N HIS A 49 -71.80 15.22 -32.14
CA HIS A 49 -72.31 16.15 -33.14
C HIS A 49 -73.21 15.44 -34.15
N ASP A 50 -72.72 14.36 -34.75
CA ASP A 50 -73.47 13.58 -35.76
C ASP A 50 -74.75 12.96 -35.19
N LEU A 51 -74.66 12.47 -33.95
CA LEU A 51 -75.81 11.85 -33.29
C LEU A 51 -76.91 12.87 -32.98
N VAL A 52 -76.52 14.07 -32.52
CA VAL A 52 -77.48 15.14 -32.21
C VAL A 52 -78.13 15.68 -33.50
N GLU A 53 -77.36 15.88 -34.57
CA GLU A 53 -77.88 16.34 -35.83
C GLU A 53 -78.86 15.33 -36.43
N THR A 54 -78.51 14.05 -36.46
CA THR A 54 -79.38 12.97 -36.91
C THR A 54 -80.67 12.90 -36.08
N TYR A 55 -80.52 12.91 -34.73
CA TYR A 55 -81.68 12.90 -33.83
C TYR A 55 -82.61 14.07 -34.00
N LEU A 56 -82.11 15.30 -34.17
CA LEU A 56 -82.91 16.50 -34.39
C LEU A 56 -83.64 16.46 -35.71
N ARG A 57 -82.98 15.96 -36.75
CA ARG A 57 -83.58 15.81 -38.08
C ARG A 57 -84.74 14.80 -38.06
N ASP A 58 -84.53 13.62 -37.47
CA ASP A 58 -85.53 12.58 -37.34
C ASP A 58 -86.72 13.08 -36.50
N ARG A 59 -86.44 13.79 -35.41
CA ARG A 59 -87.45 14.38 -34.53
C ARG A 59 -88.26 15.42 -35.22
N ALA A 60 -87.65 16.37 -35.96
CA ALA A 60 -88.34 17.40 -36.71
C ALA A 60 -89.25 16.78 -37.76
N GLN A 61 -88.79 15.74 -38.49
CA GLN A 61 -89.54 15.02 -39.47
C GLN A 61 -90.79 14.31 -38.89
N ALA A 62 -90.60 13.62 -37.77
CA ALA A 62 -91.67 12.92 -37.08
C ALA A 62 -92.72 13.90 -36.51
N MET A 63 -92.24 14.99 -35.91
CA MET A 63 -93.15 16.03 -35.39
C MET A 63 -93.95 16.74 -36.51
N ALA A 64 -93.30 17.11 -37.64
CA ALA A 64 -93.96 17.72 -38.75
C ALA A 64 -95.08 16.82 -39.32
N ARG A 65 -94.76 15.49 -39.46
CA ARG A 65 -95.75 14.50 -39.93
C ARG A 65 -96.88 14.33 -38.94
N GLN A 66 -96.59 14.18 -37.63
CA GLN A 66 -97.65 14.05 -36.61
C GLN A 66 -98.54 15.28 -36.51
N LEU A 67 -97.93 16.49 -36.59
CA LEU A 67 -98.70 17.72 -36.61
C LEU A 67 -99.54 17.81 -37.83
N ALA A 68 -99.11 17.46 -39.04
CA ALA A 68 -99.87 17.42 -40.23
C ALA A 68 -101.12 16.52 -40.15
N GLU A 69 -100.93 15.31 -39.55
CA GLU A 69 -102.01 14.36 -39.29
C GLU A 69 -103.02 14.94 -38.30
N ASN A 70 -102.55 15.52 -37.17
CA ASN A 70 -103.43 16.10 -36.14
C ASN A 70 -104.16 17.34 -36.62
N LEU A 71 -103.58 18.11 -37.54
CA LEU A 71 -104.15 19.32 -38.10
C LEU A 71 -105.13 19.05 -39.29
N ALA A 72 -105.14 17.85 -39.87
CA ALA A 72 -105.96 17.52 -41.06
C ALA A 72 -107.42 17.82 -40.85
N ASN A 73 -108.07 17.34 -39.77
CA ASN A 73 -109.45 17.60 -39.48
C ASN A 73 -109.77 19.09 -39.15
N PRO A 74 -109.00 19.76 -38.23
CA PRO A 74 -109.23 21.18 -37.94
C PRO A 74 -109.03 22.07 -39.15
N MET A 75 -108.08 21.81 -40.01
CA MET A 75 -107.84 22.55 -41.26
C MET A 75 -109.01 22.37 -42.25
N TYR A 76 -109.51 21.14 -42.40
CA TYR A 76 -110.68 20.85 -43.29
C TYR A 76 -111.92 21.60 -42.86
N TYR A 77 -112.20 21.70 -41.56
CA TYR A 77 -113.35 22.40 -40.97
C TYR A 77 -113.06 23.90 -40.71
N ARG A 78 -111.85 24.41 -40.98
CA ARG A 78 -111.40 25.79 -40.69
C ARG A 78 -111.60 26.18 -39.22
N ASP A 79 -111.45 25.25 -38.31
CA ASP A 79 -111.54 25.48 -36.85
C ASP A 79 -110.17 26.06 -36.33
N LEU A 80 -110.08 27.41 -36.37
CA LEU A 80 -108.85 28.11 -35.94
C LEU A 80 -108.54 27.93 -34.47
N ASP A 81 -109.54 27.80 -33.60
CA ASP A 81 -109.37 27.59 -32.20
C ASP A 81 -108.77 26.18 -31.89
N ALA A 82 -109.17 25.15 -32.63
CA ALA A 82 -108.61 23.82 -32.54
C ALA A 82 -107.19 23.78 -33.06
N ILE A 83 -106.91 24.46 -34.19
CA ILE A 83 -105.56 24.61 -34.73
C ILE A 83 -104.67 25.30 -33.71
N GLY A 84 -105.12 26.43 -33.14
CA GLY A 84 -104.37 27.19 -32.14
C GLY A 84 -103.98 26.36 -30.92
N ARG A 85 -104.91 25.54 -30.35
CA ARG A 85 -104.64 24.67 -29.25
C ARG A 85 -103.57 23.61 -29.56
N ILE A 86 -103.68 22.96 -30.72
CA ILE A 86 -102.67 21.95 -31.14
C ILE A 86 -101.30 22.59 -31.30
N LEU A 87 -101.20 23.78 -31.85
CA LEU A 87 -99.92 24.47 -31.99
C LEU A 87 -99.36 24.91 -30.63
N ALA A 88 -100.20 25.49 -29.76
CA ALA A 88 -99.78 25.94 -28.45
C ALA A 88 -99.23 24.80 -27.60
N ASP A 89 -99.90 23.63 -27.63
CA ASP A 89 -99.40 22.42 -26.88
C ASP A 89 -98.02 22.00 -27.37
N ASN A 90 -97.72 22.13 -28.65
CA ASN A 90 -96.40 21.71 -29.18
C ASN A 90 -95.32 22.85 -29.12
N LEU A 91 -95.73 24.10 -29.05
CA LEU A 91 -94.86 25.25 -28.86
C LEU A 91 -94.22 25.28 -27.45
N HIS A 92 -94.69 24.48 -26.45
CA HIS A 92 -94.12 24.35 -25.17
C HIS A 92 -92.75 23.54 -25.14
N ASP A 93 -92.40 22.86 -26.25
CA ASP A 93 -91.10 22.22 -26.39
C ASP A 93 -89.98 23.27 -26.44
N SER A 94 -89.03 23.18 -25.53
CA SER A 94 -87.94 24.13 -25.41
C SER A 94 -87.04 24.26 -26.66
N LEU A 95 -87.10 23.29 -27.56
CA LEU A 95 -86.41 23.32 -28.86
C LEU A 95 -87.23 23.95 -29.97
N MET A 96 -88.54 24.17 -29.78
CA MET A 96 -89.43 24.69 -30.79
C MET A 96 -89.26 26.21 -30.91
N ALA A 97 -88.87 26.69 -32.08
CA ALA A 97 -88.73 28.10 -32.34
C ALA A 97 -90.06 28.67 -32.81
N TYR A 98 -90.80 27.96 -33.71
CA TYR A 98 -92.12 28.33 -34.23
C TYR A 98 -92.84 27.11 -34.84
N ILE A 99 -94.14 27.17 -34.95
CA ILE A 99 -94.97 26.27 -35.75
C ILE A 99 -95.98 27.14 -36.53
N HIS A 100 -95.96 27.02 -37.84
CA HIS A 100 -96.83 27.77 -38.75
C HIS A 100 -97.67 26.78 -39.57
N VAL A 101 -98.91 27.11 -39.81
CA VAL A 101 -99.85 26.38 -40.70
C VAL A 101 -100.23 27.26 -41.87
N TYR A 102 -100.12 26.68 -43.04
CA TYR A 102 -100.34 27.39 -44.29
C TYR A 102 -101.51 26.71 -45.10
N ASP A 103 -102.27 27.48 -45.91
CA ASP A 103 -103.25 26.97 -46.82
C ASP A 103 -102.63 26.53 -48.18
N LEU A 104 -103.48 26.12 -49.20
CA LEU A 104 -103.02 25.67 -50.49
C LEU A 104 -102.32 26.79 -51.33
N ASP A 105 -102.66 28.06 -51.01
CA ASP A 105 -102.04 29.23 -51.64
C ASP A 105 -100.80 29.73 -50.95
N ASP A 106 -100.23 28.87 -50.05
CA ASP A 106 -99.05 29.17 -49.20
C ASP A 106 -99.26 30.42 -48.32
N ARG A 107 -100.51 30.69 -47.86
CA ARG A 107 -100.83 31.79 -46.95
C ARG A 107 -100.93 31.29 -45.52
N LEU A 108 -100.37 32.05 -44.58
CA LEU A 108 -100.39 31.69 -43.15
C LEU A 108 -101.85 31.64 -42.63
N VAL A 109 -102.21 30.48 -42.10
CA VAL A 109 -103.52 30.23 -41.45
C VAL A 109 -103.41 30.44 -39.94
N HIS A 110 -102.34 29.97 -39.32
CA HIS A 110 -102.14 30.07 -37.86
C HIS A 110 -100.66 29.94 -37.47
N ASP A 111 -100.21 30.73 -36.51
CA ASP A 111 -98.85 30.76 -36.01
C ASP A 111 -98.76 30.29 -34.56
N GLY A 112 -99.80 29.77 -33.98
CA GLY A 112 -99.91 29.33 -32.60
C GLY A 112 -100.13 30.46 -31.59
N SER A 113 -100.20 31.70 -32.00
CA SER A 113 -100.46 32.84 -31.13
C SER A 113 -101.96 33.23 -31.13
N ASP A 114 -102.42 33.73 -30.00
CA ASP A 114 -103.84 34.16 -29.86
C ASP A 114 -104.26 35.27 -30.88
N ALA A 115 -103.28 36.06 -31.32
CA ALA A 115 -103.56 37.22 -32.25
C ALA A 115 -103.29 36.94 -33.73
N ILE A 116 -102.75 35.77 -34.12
CA ILE A 116 -102.33 35.33 -35.47
C ILE A 116 -101.69 36.46 -36.25
N ALA A 117 -100.53 36.93 -35.77
CA ALA A 117 -99.90 38.18 -36.25
C ALA A 117 -99.49 38.21 -37.73
N GLY A 118 -99.72 37.26 -38.53
CA GLY A 118 -99.40 37.15 -39.96
C GLY A 118 -100.49 36.54 -40.81
N TYR A 119 -101.76 36.47 -40.32
CA TYR A 119 -102.83 35.80 -41.02
C TYR A 119 -102.99 36.29 -42.47
N GLY A 120 -103.06 35.36 -43.45
CA GLY A 120 -103.17 35.63 -44.89
C GLY A 120 -101.87 36.13 -45.56
N GLN A 121 -100.75 36.28 -44.83
CA GLN A 121 -99.47 36.64 -45.45
C GLN A 121 -98.89 35.45 -46.21
N PRO A 122 -98.34 35.67 -47.41
CA PRO A 122 -97.73 34.62 -48.21
C PRO A 122 -96.46 34.11 -47.52
N MET A 123 -96.20 32.83 -47.66
CA MET A 123 -94.93 32.18 -47.15
C MET A 123 -93.77 32.83 -47.89
N ALA A 124 -92.82 33.35 -47.14
CA ALA A 124 -91.67 34.06 -47.72
C ALA A 124 -90.70 33.13 -48.46
N ASP A 125 -90.72 31.82 -48.20
CA ASP A 125 -89.73 30.89 -48.74
C ASP A 125 -90.31 29.46 -48.71
N ALA A 126 -90.75 28.94 -49.84
CA ALA A 126 -91.41 27.64 -49.95
C ALA A 126 -90.39 26.50 -49.75
N LEU A 127 -90.69 25.61 -48.81
CA LEU A 127 -89.94 24.37 -48.67
C LEU A 127 -90.54 23.33 -49.61
N VAL A 128 -89.74 22.88 -50.58
CA VAL A 128 -90.20 21.86 -51.56
C VAL A 128 -90.13 20.50 -50.91
N ALA A 129 -91.23 19.74 -50.92
CA ALA A 129 -91.28 18.41 -50.32
C ALA A 129 -90.36 17.45 -51.03
N GLY A 130 -89.53 16.72 -50.16
CA GLY A 130 -88.63 15.66 -50.59
C GLY A 130 -89.35 14.31 -50.77
N PRO A 131 -88.63 13.25 -51.18
CA PRO A 131 -89.21 11.91 -51.22
C PRO A 131 -89.66 11.47 -49.84
N GLY A 132 -90.92 11.34 -49.60
CA GLY A 132 -91.54 10.95 -48.31
C GLY A 132 -92.48 12.01 -47.74
N GLY A 133 -92.74 13.06 -48.45
CA GLY A 133 -93.77 14.04 -48.13
C GLY A 133 -93.37 15.08 -47.06
N VAL A 134 -92.23 15.08 -46.54
CA VAL A 134 -91.69 16.07 -45.55
C VAL A 134 -90.47 16.76 -46.12
N ALA A 135 -90.49 18.06 -46.25
CA ALA A 135 -89.32 18.85 -46.62
C ALA A 135 -88.52 19.26 -45.36
N ILE A 136 -87.18 19.14 -45.42
CA ILE A 136 -86.31 19.58 -44.34
C ILE A 136 -85.31 20.57 -44.90
N ARG A 137 -85.09 21.67 -44.19
CA ARG A 137 -84.02 22.63 -44.44
C ARG A 137 -83.27 22.94 -43.19
N THR A 138 -81.94 22.82 -43.25
CA THR A 138 -81.05 23.16 -42.13
C THR A 138 -80.38 24.49 -42.42
N SER A 139 -80.50 25.44 -41.52
CA SER A 139 -79.78 26.71 -41.50
C SER A 139 -78.86 26.77 -40.28
N PRO A 140 -77.94 27.73 -40.15
CA PRO A 140 -77.03 27.80 -39.01
C PRO A 140 -77.72 27.93 -37.65
N THR A 141 -78.95 28.40 -37.60
CA THR A 141 -79.72 28.66 -36.37
C THR A 141 -80.99 27.83 -36.22
N LEU A 142 -81.53 27.34 -37.31
CA LEU A 142 -82.83 26.67 -37.34
C LEU A 142 -82.82 25.41 -38.20
N LEU A 143 -83.44 24.35 -37.69
CA LEU A 143 -83.81 23.18 -38.47
C LEU A 143 -85.32 23.24 -38.75
N GLU A 144 -85.66 23.42 -39.98
CA GLU A 144 -87.07 23.57 -40.42
C GLU A 144 -87.55 22.27 -41.04
N ALA A 145 -88.75 21.87 -40.72
CA ALA A 145 -89.42 20.76 -41.32
C ALA A 145 -90.85 21.22 -41.77
N SER A 146 -91.24 20.83 -42.97
CA SER A 146 -92.59 21.11 -43.51
C SER A 146 -93.26 19.82 -44.00
N ALA A 147 -94.48 19.57 -43.57
CA ALA A 147 -95.24 18.41 -43.99
C ALA A 147 -96.58 18.83 -44.56
N PRO A 148 -97.08 18.23 -45.68
CA PRO A 148 -98.37 18.52 -46.26
C PRO A 148 -99.51 18.02 -45.36
N ILE A 149 -100.57 18.82 -45.20
CA ILE A 149 -101.82 18.44 -44.51
C ILE A 149 -102.78 17.94 -45.55
N SER A 150 -103.19 16.66 -45.42
CA SER A 150 -104.06 16.03 -46.43
C SER A 150 -105.31 15.40 -45.79
N VAL A 151 -106.40 15.43 -46.46
CA VAL A 151 -107.63 14.74 -46.06
C VAL A 151 -108.16 13.92 -47.25
N GLY A 152 -108.33 12.62 -47.11
CA GLY A 152 -108.82 11.75 -48.18
C GLY A 152 -107.86 11.60 -49.36
N GLY A 153 -106.56 11.99 -49.20
CA GLY A 153 -105.56 11.97 -50.25
C GLY A 153 -105.37 13.28 -51.01
N GLU A 154 -106.24 14.30 -50.74
CA GLU A 154 -106.06 15.65 -51.27
C GLU A 154 -105.33 16.55 -50.26
N GLU A 155 -104.35 17.29 -50.73
CA GLU A 155 -103.61 18.28 -49.97
C GLU A 155 -104.47 19.50 -49.71
N ILE A 156 -104.58 19.95 -48.42
CA ILE A 156 -105.41 21.08 -48.02
C ILE A 156 -104.59 22.21 -47.37
N GLY A 157 -103.28 22.03 -47.25
CA GLY A 157 -102.35 23.01 -46.72
C GLY A 157 -101.07 22.33 -46.24
N ALA A 158 -100.24 23.07 -45.53
CA ALA A 158 -98.96 22.54 -44.95
C ALA A 158 -98.70 23.06 -43.53
N VAL A 159 -98.05 22.24 -42.73
CA VAL A 159 -97.54 22.66 -41.44
C VAL A 159 -95.99 22.78 -41.51
N ARG A 160 -95.47 23.87 -41.05
CA ARG A 160 -94.02 24.11 -40.94
C ARG A 160 -93.64 24.37 -39.49
N LEU A 161 -92.60 23.69 -39.03
CA LEU A 161 -92.05 23.89 -37.72
C LEU A 161 -90.54 24.21 -37.82
N GLY A 162 -90.08 24.99 -36.88
CA GLY A 162 -88.62 25.31 -36.73
C GLY A 162 -88.13 24.91 -35.39
N LEU A 163 -87.05 24.09 -35.36
CA LEU A 163 -86.33 23.78 -34.14
C LEU A 163 -85.09 24.70 -33.99
N ASP A 164 -84.91 25.31 -32.83
CA ASP A 164 -83.77 26.17 -32.51
C ASP A 164 -82.51 25.37 -32.28
N LEU A 165 -81.57 25.41 -33.23
CA LEU A 165 -80.28 24.73 -33.15
C LEU A 165 -79.34 25.37 -32.13
N GLN A 166 -79.55 26.64 -31.75
CA GLN A 166 -78.71 27.27 -30.71
C GLN A 166 -79.02 26.73 -29.36
N VAL A 167 -80.26 26.44 -29.03
CA VAL A 167 -80.69 25.79 -27.81
C VAL A 167 -80.12 24.37 -27.77
N ALA A 168 -80.19 23.61 -28.83
CA ALA A 168 -79.61 22.29 -28.95
C ALA A 168 -78.06 22.31 -28.77
N ALA A 169 -77.42 23.31 -29.43
CA ALA A 169 -75.96 23.48 -29.27
C ALA A 169 -75.53 23.80 -27.84
N ARG A 170 -76.35 24.55 -27.09
CA ARG A 170 -76.06 24.79 -25.64
C ARG A 170 -76.16 23.52 -24.85
N TYR A 171 -77.17 22.71 -24.98
CA TYR A 171 -77.33 21.43 -24.34
C TYR A 171 -76.18 20.47 -24.68
N GLN A 172 -75.71 20.48 -25.92
CA GLN A 172 -74.60 19.73 -26.41
C GLN A 172 -73.28 20.20 -25.70
N ALA A 173 -73.09 21.54 -25.65
CA ALA A 173 -71.92 22.13 -25.01
C ALA A 173 -71.82 21.77 -23.50
N ASP A 174 -72.95 21.87 -22.78
CA ASP A 174 -73.03 21.52 -21.36
C ASP A 174 -72.75 20.02 -21.15
N SER A 175 -73.33 19.17 -21.99
CA SER A 175 -73.08 17.72 -21.91
C SER A 175 -71.60 17.37 -22.17
N LEU A 176 -70.95 18.00 -23.15
CA LEU A 176 -69.52 17.86 -23.44
C LEU A 176 -68.65 18.38 -22.29
N ALA A 177 -69.08 19.50 -21.67
CA ALA A 177 -68.33 20.04 -20.48
C ALA A 177 -68.35 19.06 -19.29
N HIS A 178 -69.53 18.46 -19.02
CA HIS A 178 -69.62 17.44 -17.98
C HIS A 178 -68.84 16.18 -18.30
N LEU A 179 -68.79 15.72 -19.53
CA LEU A 179 -67.94 14.58 -19.94
C LEU A 179 -66.48 14.90 -19.80
N ARG A 180 -66.02 16.11 -20.22
CA ARG A 180 -64.64 16.56 -20.01
C ARG A 180 -64.24 16.55 -18.53
N GLN A 181 -65.07 17.12 -17.67
CA GLN A 181 -64.81 17.14 -16.23
C GLN A 181 -64.64 15.73 -15.62
N ARG A 182 -65.47 14.79 -16.04
CA ARG A 182 -65.33 13.38 -15.62
C ARG A 182 -64.07 12.71 -16.16
N MET A 183 -63.69 12.97 -17.41
CA MET A 183 -62.46 12.46 -17.99
C MET A 183 -61.23 13.02 -17.28
N ASP A 184 -61.21 14.30 -16.90
CA ASP A 184 -60.11 14.91 -16.13
C ASP A 184 -60.00 14.32 -14.73
N GLN A 185 -61.09 14.04 -14.05
CA GLN A 185 -61.10 13.38 -12.76
C GLN A 185 -60.57 11.93 -12.83
N LEU A 186 -60.95 11.18 -13.86
CA LEU A 186 -60.46 9.82 -14.10
C LEU A 186 -58.96 9.85 -14.47
N GLY A 187 -58.55 10.74 -15.37
CA GLY A 187 -57.14 10.89 -15.76
C GLY A 187 -56.21 11.22 -14.61
N SER A 188 -56.63 12.16 -13.74
CA SER A 188 -55.85 12.52 -12.54
C SER A 188 -55.77 11.41 -11.50
N ARG A 189 -56.77 10.53 -11.43
CA ARG A 189 -56.80 9.35 -10.56
C ARG A 189 -55.84 8.27 -11.07
N TYR A 190 -55.87 7.98 -12.38
CA TYR A 190 -54.95 7.03 -13.01
C TYR A 190 -53.49 7.50 -12.93
N LEU A 191 -53.26 8.81 -13.14
CA LEU A 191 -51.90 9.38 -13.03
C LEU A 191 -51.32 9.18 -11.61
N ARG A 192 -52.09 9.41 -10.56
CA ARG A 192 -51.68 9.18 -9.18
C ARG A 192 -51.34 7.71 -8.92
N TRP A 193 -52.14 6.77 -9.42
CA TRP A 193 -51.90 5.34 -9.31
C TRP A 193 -50.67 4.85 -10.07
N LEU A 194 -50.21 5.58 -11.09
CA LEU A 194 -49.01 5.27 -11.87
C LEU A 194 -47.76 5.90 -11.25
N VAL A 195 -47.84 7.18 -10.87
CA VAL A 195 -46.69 7.94 -10.34
C VAL A 195 -46.26 7.46 -8.95
N LEU A 196 -47.23 7.11 -8.10
CA LEU A 196 -46.94 6.74 -6.71
C LEU A 196 -46.07 5.45 -6.59
N PRO A 197 -46.39 4.32 -7.24
CA PRO A 197 -45.53 3.12 -7.19
C PRO A 197 -44.19 3.34 -7.89
N LEU A 198 -44.13 4.16 -8.93
CA LEU A 198 -42.89 4.47 -9.61
C LEU A 198 -41.96 5.33 -8.74
N ALA A 199 -42.50 6.31 -8.01
CA ALA A 199 -41.75 7.09 -7.03
C ALA A 199 -41.24 6.20 -5.86
N LEU A 200 -42.06 5.24 -5.44
CA LEU A 200 -41.68 4.29 -4.38
C LEU A 200 -40.60 3.33 -4.86
N LEU A 201 -40.67 2.85 -6.09
CA LEU A 201 -39.62 2.05 -6.72
C LEU A 201 -38.30 2.82 -6.81
N LEU A 202 -38.37 4.08 -7.22
CA LEU A 202 -37.20 4.95 -7.32
C LEU A 202 -36.55 5.18 -5.94
N LEU A 203 -37.37 5.43 -4.92
CA LEU A 203 -36.89 5.52 -3.54
C LEU A 203 -36.23 4.22 -3.08
N ALA A 204 -36.84 3.07 -3.36
CA ALA A 204 -36.28 1.76 -3.03
C ALA A 204 -34.92 1.52 -3.73
N CYS A 205 -34.77 1.91 -5.00
CA CYS A 205 -33.50 1.83 -5.72
C CYS A 205 -32.41 2.71 -5.07
N VAL A 206 -32.74 3.94 -4.68
CA VAL A 206 -31.81 4.85 -4.02
C VAL A 206 -31.38 4.28 -2.66
N LEU A 207 -32.32 3.76 -1.88
CA LEU A 207 -32.01 3.15 -0.57
C LEU A 207 -31.15 1.88 -0.72
N ALA A 208 -31.45 1.03 -1.69
CA ALA A 208 -30.65 -0.16 -1.99
C ALA A 208 -29.22 0.21 -2.40
N ALA A 209 -29.08 1.21 -3.24
CA ALA A 209 -27.79 1.73 -3.65
C ALA A 209 -26.97 2.31 -2.49
N TRP A 210 -27.60 3.12 -1.66
CA TRP A 210 -26.98 3.65 -0.43
C TRP A 210 -26.54 2.52 0.49
N TYR A 211 -27.38 1.49 0.67
CA TYR A 211 -27.09 0.31 1.48
C TYR A 211 -25.85 -0.43 0.94
N VAL A 212 -25.80 -0.77 -0.35
CA VAL A 212 -24.66 -1.45 -0.98
C VAL A 212 -23.40 -0.59 -0.90
N GLN A 213 -23.50 0.71 -1.16
CA GLN A 213 -22.37 1.64 -1.05
C GLN A 213 -21.78 1.63 0.36
N ARG A 214 -22.64 1.65 1.40
CA ARG A 214 -22.20 1.70 2.79
C ARG A 214 -21.67 0.36 3.31
N THR A 215 -22.30 -0.74 2.89
CA THR A 215 -22.01 -2.08 3.45
C THR A 215 -20.94 -2.84 2.70
N MET A 216 -20.78 -2.61 1.40
CA MET A 216 -19.81 -3.37 0.59
C MET A 216 -18.72 -2.49 -0.01
N VAL A 217 -19.09 -1.39 -0.70
CA VAL A 217 -18.11 -0.63 -1.48
C VAL A 217 -17.10 0.11 -0.60
N ARG A 218 -17.56 0.76 0.47
CA ARG A 218 -16.67 1.51 1.38
C ARG A 218 -15.65 0.63 2.07
N PRO A 219 -16.01 -0.50 2.70
CA PRO A 219 -15.04 -1.39 3.35
C PRO A 219 -14.02 -1.97 2.36
N ILE A 220 -14.46 -2.43 1.19
CA ILE A 220 -13.57 -2.98 0.16
C ILE A 220 -12.57 -1.91 -0.33
N ARG A 221 -13.01 -0.67 -0.47
CA ARG A 221 -12.12 0.43 -0.87
C ARG A 221 -11.09 0.75 0.22
N ALA A 222 -11.50 0.77 1.49
CA ALA A 222 -10.58 0.95 2.60
C ALA A 222 -9.51 -0.15 2.64
N LEU A 223 -9.88 -1.42 2.39
CA LEU A 223 -8.93 -2.52 2.25
C LEU A 223 -7.96 -2.32 1.09
N ALA A 224 -8.45 -1.89 -0.07
CA ALA A 224 -7.61 -1.64 -1.24
C ALA A 224 -6.61 -0.48 -1.01
N ASP A 225 -7.03 0.56 -0.31
CA ASP A 225 -6.17 1.69 0.04
C ASP A 225 -5.12 1.28 1.10
N SER A 226 -5.50 0.45 2.08
CA SER A 226 -4.55 -0.14 3.05
C SER A 226 -3.55 -1.08 2.37
N ALA A 227 -4.00 -1.88 1.38
CA ALA A 227 -3.10 -2.75 0.61
C ALA A 227 -2.04 -1.95 -0.15
N ARG A 228 -2.41 -0.82 -0.76
CA ARG A 228 -1.45 0.06 -1.46
C ARG A 228 -0.46 0.71 -0.50
N ARG A 229 -0.88 1.05 0.72
CA ARG A 229 0.03 1.59 1.74
C ARG A 229 1.06 0.55 2.16
N ILE A 230 0.62 -0.71 2.39
CA ILE A 230 1.52 -1.83 2.67
C ILE A 230 2.49 -2.07 1.50
N GLU A 231 2.02 -2.04 0.25
CA GLU A 231 2.86 -2.15 -0.96
C GLU A 231 3.91 -1.02 -1.03
N GLY A 232 3.55 0.19 -0.59
CA GLY A 232 4.46 1.34 -0.49
C GLY A 232 5.42 1.31 0.71
N GLY A 233 5.41 0.24 1.53
CA GLY A 233 6.29 0.09 2.70
C GLY A 233 5.77 0.77 3.96
N ASP A 234 4.56 1.33 3.95
CA ASP A 234 3.91 1.87 5.13
C ASP A 234 3.11 0.77 5.85
N TYR A 235 3.75 0.14 6.81
CA TYR A 235 3.17 -0.91 7.65
C TYR A 235 2.44 -0.37 8.89
N THR A 236 2.31 0.94 9.05
CA THR A 236 1.51 1.58 10.12
C THR A 236 0.02 1.43 9.79
N VAL A 237 -0.46 0.19 9.69
CA VAL A 237 -1.87 -0.08 9.44
C VAL A 237 -2.60 0.19 10.75
N GLU A 238 -3.41 1.26 10.79
CA GLU A 238 -4.45 1.40 11.80
C GLU A 238 -5.22 0.08 11.88
N HIS A 239 -5.36 -0.45 13.07
CA HIS A 239 -6.04 -1.71 13.31
C HIS A 239 -7.42 -1.69 12.64
N LEU A 240 -7.53 -2.31 11.48
CA LEU A 240 -8.79 -2.49 10.76
C LEU A 240 -9.66 -3.45 11.57
N HIS A 241 -10.30 -2.90 12.63
CA HIS A 241 -11.26 -3.66 13.42
C HIS A 241 -12.62 -3.57 12.75
N SER A 242 -13.23 -4.70 12.48
CA SER A 242 -14.61 -4.78 12.02
C SER A 242 -15.41 -5.60 13.00
N ALA A 243 -16.44 -4.99 13.59
CA ALA A 243 -17.43 -5.67 14.44
C ALA A 243 -18.47 -6.46 13.61
N ARG A 244 -18.33 -6.53 12.29
CA ARG A 244 -19.26 -7.23 11.41
C ARG A 244 -19.07 -8.74 11.51
N ALA A 245 -20.19 -9.46 11.48
CA ALA A 245 -20.25 -10.93 11.53
C ALA A 245 -20.50 -11.57 10.15
N ASP A 246 -20.27 -10.82 9.05
CA ASP A 246 -20.43 -11.29 7.67
C ASP A 246 -19.06 -11.50 6.97
N GLU A 247 -19.12 -11.99 5.72
CA GLU A 247 -17.93 -12.30 4.90
C GLU A 247 -17.03 -11.07 4.69
N VAL A 248 -17.60 -9.87 4.61
CA VAL A 248 -16.84 -8.62 4.52
C VAL A 248 -16.09 -8.35 5.82
N GLY A 249 -16.73 -8.62 6.97
CA GLY A 249 -16.08 -8.55 8.28
C GLY A 249 -14.95 -9.58 8.42
N ASP A 250 -15.16 -10.81 7.94
CA ASP A 250 -14.12 -11.84 7.92
C ASP A 250 -12.92 -11.43 7.06
N LEU A 251 -13.18 -10.86 5.89
CA LEU A 251 -12.13 -10.36 4.99
C LEU A 251 -11.34 -9.23 5.64
N VAL A 252 -11.99 -8.26 6.29
CA VAL A 252 -11.32 -7.17 7.01
C VAL A 252 -10.44 -7.71 8.12
N ARG A 253 -10.93 -8.65 8.93
CA ARG A 253 -10.16 -9.30 10.00
C ARG A 253 -8.98 -10.11 9.47
N ALA A 254 -9.18 -10.88 8.39
CA ALA A 254 -8.11 -11.65 7.76
C ALA A 254 -7.01 -10.72 7.20
N PHE A 255 -7.40 -9.63 6.55
CA PHE A 255 -6.47 -8.63 6.04
C PHE A 255 -5.69 -7.92 7.16
N GLY A 256 -6.35 -7.59 8.27
CA GLY A 256 -5.71 -7.03 9.47
C GLY A 256 -4.63 -7.96 10.02
N ARG A 257 -4.94 -9.27 10.21
CA ARG A 257 -3.94 -10.26 10.63
C ARG A 257 -2.76 -10.40 9.67
N MET A 258 -3.03 -10.34 8.35
CA MET A 258 -1.98 -10.36 7.34
C MET A 258 -1.07 -9.13 7.46
N GLY A 259 -1.65 -7.93 7.60
CA GLY A 259 -0.90 -6.68 7.78
C GLY A 259 -0.01 -6.71 9.02
N GLU A 260 -0.51 -7.19 10.15
CA GLU A 260 0.27 -7.38 11.37
C GLU A 260 1.40 -8.40 11.20
N SER A 261 1.14 -9.49 10.46
CA SER A 261 2.16 -10.49 10.17
C SER A 261 3.28 -9.94 9.29
N VAL A 262 2.93 -9.18 8.24
CA VAL A 262 3.90 -8.51 7.37
C VAL A 262 4.73 -7.49 8.15
N ALA A 263 4.08 -6.66 8.98
CA ALA A 263 4.77 -5.67 9.80
C ALA A 263 5.71 -6.31 10.84
N ARG A 264 5.35 -7.47 11.41
CA ARG A 264 6.24 -8.23 12.29
C ARG A 264 7.42 -8.79 11.52
N HIS A 265 7.15 -9.40 10.38
CA HIS A 265 8.21 -9.99 9.54
C HIS A 265 9.20 -8.93 9.04
N ASP A 266 8.73 -7.77 8.59
CA ASP A 266 9.61 -6.65 8.19
C ASP A 266 10.50 -6.18 9.35
N ARG A 267 9.93 -6.02 10.56
CA ARG A 267 10.71 -5.66 11.75
C ARG A 267 11.75 -6.73 12.09
N GLU A 268 11.40 -8.00 11.95
CA GLU A 268 12.31 -9.12 12.21
C GLU A 268 13.41 -9.20 11.17
N VAL A 269 13.08 -9.01 9.87
CA VAL A 269 14.06 -8.94 8.79
C VAL A 269 15.01 -7.75 8.99
N ARG A 270 14.49 -6.58 9.33
CA ARG A 270 15.33 -5.42 9.65
C ARG A 270 16.23 -5.69 10.85
N ARG A 271 15.69 -6.29 11.93
CA ARG A 271 16.48 -6.67 13.09
C ARG A 271 17.60 -7.62 12.71
N MET A 272 17.30 -8.68 11.94
CA MET A 272 18.33 -9.63 11.47
C MET A 272 19.34 -8.97 10.54
N ALA A 273 18.94 -8.01 9.71
CA ALA A 273 19.84 -7.33 8.79
C ALA A 273 20.76 -6.30 9.48
N TYR A 274 20.32 -5.69 10.58
CA TYR A 274 21.00 -4.53 11.19
C TYR A 274 21.52 -4.75 12.62
N THR A 275 21.22 -5.90 13.26
CA THR A 275 21.73 -6.20 14.61
C THR A 275 22.50 -7.51 14.64
N ASP A 276 23.46 -7.61 15.57
CA ASP A 276 24.14 -8.85 15.88
C ASP A 276 23.20 -9.79 16.66
N ALA A 277 23.10 -11.04 16.23
CA ALA A 277 22.12 -11.99 16.75
C ALA A 277 22.39 -12.40 18.22
N LEU A 278 23.67 -12.42 18.65
CA LEU A 278 24.05 -12.80 19.99
C LEU A 278 23.89 -11.66 21.00
N THR A 279 24.47 -10.49 20.67
CA THR A 279 24.56 -9.38 21.63
C THR A 279 23.41 -8.37 21.49
N GLY A 280 22.68 -8.39 20.38
CA GLY A 280 21.64 -7.39 20.07
C GLY A 280 22.19 -6.01 19.70
N LEU A 281 23.49 -5.82 19.67
CA LEU A 281 24.14 -4.59 19.27
C LEU A 281 23.99 -4.36 17.75
N THR A 282 24.29 -3.15 17.30
CA THR A 282 24.39 -2.83 15.88
C THR A 282 25.41 -3.75 15.21
N ASN A 283 25.08 -4.32 14.04
CA ASN A 283 26.02 -5.13 13.30
C ASN A 283 26.91 -4.27 12.38
N ARG A 284 27.89 -4.90 11.71
CA ARG A 284 28.85 -4.26 10.81
C ARG A 284 28.18 -3.47 9.69
N LEU A 285 27.06 -3.99 9.12
CA LEU A 285 26.34 -3.34 8.02
C LEU A 285 25.71 -2.02 8.48
N ALA A 286 24.91 -2.09 9.53
CA ALA A 286 24.22 -0.91 10.07
C ALA A 286 25.20 0.14 10.61
N PHE A 287 26.31 -0.30 11.24
CA PHE A 287 27.35 0.62 11.68
C PHE A 287 27.97 1.38 10.51
N ARG A 288 28.32 0.66 9.43
CA ARG A 288 28.91 1.28 8.23
C ARG A 288 27.97 2.29 7.58
N GLU A 289 26.70 1.94 7.41
CA GLU A 289 25.70 2.86 6.84
C GLU A 289 25.54 4.12 7.71
N ASN A 290 25.52 3.94 9.03
CA ASN A 290 25.44 5.06 9.97
C ASN A 290 26.69 5.94 9.91
N LEU A 291 27.88 5.34 9.85
CA LEU A 291 29.14 6.06 9.71
C LEU A 291 29.19 6.85 8.38
N ASP A 292 28.85 6.20 7.24
CA ASP A 292 28.83 6.86 5.94
C ASP A 292 27.86 8.06 5.94
N HIS A 293 26.69 7.89 6.54
CA HIS A 293 25.70 8.97 6.67
C HIS A 293 26.23 10.13 7.53
N ARG A 294 26.85 9.84 8.69
CA ARG A 294 27.42 10.89 9.56
C ARG A 294 28.57 11.64 8.87
N LEU A 295 29.44 10.91 8.19
CA LEU A 295 30.53 11.53 7.42
C LEU A 295 30.01 12.43 6.30
N MET A 296 28.91 12.05 5.66
CA MET A 296 28.28 12.90 4.64
C MET A 296 27.74 14.21 5.26
N LEU A 297 27.11 14.14 6.42
CA LEU A 297 26.59 15.32 7.14
C LEU A 297 27.72 16.23 7.68
N MET A 298 28.90 15.67 7.94
CA MET A 298 30.07 16.41 8.45
C MET A 298 30.94 17.04 7.37
N ARG A 299 30.70 16.74 6.09
CA ARG A 299 31.46 17.32 4.98
C ARG A 299 31.35 18.85 4.96
N GLY A 300 32.49 19.52 5.02
CA GLY A 300 32.54 21.00 5.01
C GLY A 300 32.25 21.67 6.35
N SER A 301 32.18 20.90 7.45
CA SER A 301 32.10 21.41 8.81
C SER A 301 33.37 21.06 9.59
N ASP A 302 33.64 21.81 10.66
CA ASP A 302 34.75 21.54 11.60
C ASP A 302 34.44 20.39 12.59
N ARG A 303 33.40 19.59 12.31
CA ARG A 303 33.02 18.47 13.19
C ARG A 303 34.00 17.32 13.05
N GLN A 304 34.26 16.68 14.18
CA GLN A 304 35.16 15.55 14.29
C GLN A 304 34.41 14.33 14.84
N LEU A 305 34.89 13.14 14.54
CA LEU A 305 34.47 11.88 15.17
C LEU A 305 35.66 10.97 15.42
N ALA A 306 35.53 10.07 16.38
CA ALA A 306 36.48 8.99 16.58
C ALA A 306 35.80 7.65 16.43
N LEU A 307 36.56 6.69 15.91
CA LEU A 307 36.20 5.26 15.94
C LEU A 307 37.21 4.56 16.86
N LEU A 308 36.68 3.73 17.80
CA LEU A 308 37.46 2.87 18.64
C LEU A 308 37.17 1.42 18.22
N PHE A 309 38.17 0.74 17.70
CA PHE A 309 38.14 -0.68 17.37
C PHE A 309 38.68 -1.48 18.57
N ALA A 310 37.86 -2.29 19.17
CA ALA A 310 38.22 -3.10 20.32
C ALA A 310 38.11 -4.60 19.97
N ASP A 311 39.11 -5.35 20.33
CA ASP A 311 39.17 -6.80 20.16
C ASP A 311 39.54 -7.45 21.51
N ILE A 312 38.91 -8.58 21.80
CA ILE A 312 39.13 -9.31 23.06
C ILE A 312 40.41 -10.15 22.95
N ASP A 313 41.38 -9.82 23.75
CA ASP A 313 42.66 -10.53 23.75
C ASP A 313 42.47 -11.98 24.18
N ASP A 314 43.06 -12.91 23.43
CA ASP A 314 43.06 -14.35 23.70
C ASP A 314 41.69 -15.02 23.80
N PHE A 315 40.65 -14.42 23.20
CA PHE A 315 39.27 -14.95 23.20
C PHE A 315 39.19 -16.38 22.65
N LYS A 316 39.99 -16.72 21.64
CA LYS A 316 40.06 -18.07 21.09
C LYS A 316 40.42 -19.10 22.16
N ARG A 317 41.29 -18.77 23.13
CA ARG A 317 41.65 -19.66 24.22
C ARG A 317 40.43 -20.02 25.10
N VAL A 318 39.52 -19.09 25.31
CA VAL A 318 38.26 -19.34 26.03
C VAL A 318 37.43 -20.38 25.30
N ASN A 319 37.21 -20.18 23.99
CA ASN A 319 36.50 -21.14 23.17
C ASN A 319 37.15 -22.53 23.15
N ASP A 320 38.47 -22.57 22.99
CA ASP A 320 39.22 -23.82 22.88
C ASP A 320 39.25 -24.58 24.22
N THR A 321 39.19 -23.87 25.37
CA THR A 321 39.33 -24.46 26.74
C THR A 321 37.99 -24.74 27.39
N LEU A 322 36.98 -23.84 27.23
CA LEU A 322 35.71 -23.88 27.96
C LEU A 322 34.51 -24.14 27.02
N GLY A 323 34.74 -24.16 25.70
CA GLY A 323 33.69 -24.36 24.69
C GLY A 323 33.02 -23.08 24.23
N HIS A 324 32.27 -23.19 23.13
CA HIS A 324 31.62 -22.03 22.46
C HIS A 324 30.55 -21.36 23.32
N GLU A 325 29.83 -22.12 24.15
CA GLU A 325 28.81 -21.55 25.04
C GLU A 325 29.42 -20.59 26.08
N ALA A 326 30.60 -20.94 26.61
CA ALA A 326 31.36 -20.07 27.51
C ALA A 326 31.90 -18.82 26.77
N GLY A 327 32.29 -18.98 25.52
CA GLY A 327 32.65 -17.86 24.65
C GLY A 327 31.51 -16.90 24.39
N ASP A 328 30.32 -17.42 24.11
CA ASP A 328 29.11 -16.60 23.90
C ASP A 328 28.74 -15.83 25.17
N GLU A 329 28.84 -16.47 26.35
CA GLU A 329 28.62 -15.81 27.64
C GLU A 329 29.66 -14.69 27.88
N ALA A 330 30.96 -14.95 27.57
CA ALA A 330 32.01 -13.93 27.63
C ALA A 330 31.68 -12.72 26.74
N LEU A 331 31.26 -12.96 25.49
CA LEU A 331 30.87 -11.90 24.53
C LEU A 331 29.70 -11.06 25.04
N LEU A 332 28.70 -11.69 25.66
CA LEU A 332 27.57 -10.96 26.25
C LEU A 332 27.99 -10.08 27.41
N GLN A 333 28.85 -10.59 28.30
CA GLN A 333 29.37 -9.82 29.44
C GLN A 333 30.28 -8.67 28.97
N PHE A 334 31.14 -8.90 27.96
CA PHE A 334 31.94 -7.85 27.31
C PHE A 334 31.06 -6.78 26.67
N ALA A 335 30.07 -7.18 25.88
CA ALA A 335 29.13 -6.25 25.25
C ALA A 335 28.42 -5.36 26.28
N ALA A 336 27.96 -5.94 27.39
CA ALA A 336 27.30 -5.20 28.45
C ALA A 336 28.26 -4.20 29.16
N ARG A 337 29.53 -4.59 29.43
CA ARG A 337 30.52 -3.69 30.00
C ARG A 337 30.87 -2.55 29.05
N ILE A 338 31.12 -2.85 27.78
CA ILE A 338 31.39 -1.82 26.76
C ILE A 338 30.20 -0.86 26.64
N GLN A 339 28.98 -1.38 26.56
CA GLN A 339 27.77 -0.55 26.49
C GLN A 339 27.66 0.38 27.70
N GLY A 340 27.88 -0.16 28.92
CA GLY A 340 27.85 0.65 30.14
C GLY A 340 28.94 1.73 30.20
N ALA A 341 30.12 1.50 29.62
CA ALA A 341 31.17 2.50 29.49
C ALA A 341 30.81 3.55 28.43
N VAL A 342 30.27 3.13 27.28
CA VAL A 342 29.81 4.01 26.19
C VAL A 342 28.68 4.91 26.67
N ASP A 343 27.70 4.40 27.39
CA ASP A 343 26.59 5.19 27.94
C ASP A 343 27.04 6.26 28.92
N ARG A 344 28.14 6.02 29.66
CA ARG A 344 28.69 6.96 30.65
C ARG A 344 29.66 8.00 30.06
N TYR A 345 30.41 7.62 29.04
CA TYR A 345 31.55 8.41 28.55
C TYR A 345 31.55 8.68 27.05
N GLY A 346 30.63 8.08 26.26
CA GLY A 346 30.58 8.19 24.80
C GLY A 346 29.80 9.39 24.27
N GLY A 347 28.95 10.01 25.11
CA GLY A 347 28.03 11.07 24.70
C GLY A 347 26.72 10.52 24.09
N ASP A 348 25.74 11.42 23.91
CA ASP A 348 24.37 11.06 23.51
C ASP A 348 24.28 10.41 22.12
N ASP A 349 25.23 10.75 21.24
CA ASP A 349 25.28 10.26 19.85
C ASP A 349 26.25 9.07 19.65
N ALA A 350 26.76 8.48 20.73
CA ALA A 350 27.64 7.33 20.61
C ALA A 350 26.95 6.10 20.03
N LEU A 351 27.67 5.31 19.25
CA LEU A 351 27.16 4.10 18.64
C LEU A 351 28.12 2.93 18.92
N LEU A 352 27.62 1.88 19.55
CA LEU A 352 28.34 0.63 19.75
C LEU A 352 27.86 -0.42 18.75
N ALA A 353 28.81 -1.14 18.16
CA ALA A 353 28.54 -2.26 17.26
C ALA A 353 29.44 -3.44 17.54
N ARG A 354 28.98 -4.64 17.19
CA ARG A 354 29.81 -5.86 17.10
C ARG A 354 29.95 -6.25 15.63
N PHE A 355 31.19 -6.41 15.16
CA PHE A 355 31.47 -6.71 13.75
C PHE A 355 31.49 -8.21 13.45
N GLY A 356 31.61 -9.02 14.47
CA GLY A 356 31.69 -10.49 14.44
C GLY A 356 32.82 -11.00 15.29
N GLY A 357 32.75 -12.28 15.68
CA GLY A 357 33.75 -12.85 16.59
C GLY A 357 33.88 -12.04 17.89
N ASP A 358 35.09 -11.56 18.16
CA ASP A 358 35.53 -10.80 19.32
C ASP A 358 35.72 -9.28 19.04
N GLU A 359 35.30 -8.80 17.87
CA GLU A 359 35.48 -7.41 17.41
C GLU A 359 34.29 -6.51 17.75
N PHE A 360 34.56 -5.43 18.51
CA PHE A 360 33.59 -4.37 18.81
C PHE A 360 34.08 -3.03 18.26
N VAL A 361 33.16 -2.18 17.83
CA VAL A 361 33.48 -0.84 17.34
C VAL A 361 32.60 0.20 17.99
N VAL A 362 33.22 1.26 18.51
CA VAL A 362 32.50 2.40 19.09
C VAL A 362 32.77 3.64 18.24
N LEU A 363 31.71 4.39 17.96
CA LEU A 363 31.77 5.69 17.33
C LEU A 363 31.36 6.76 18.34
N ILE A 364 32.16 7.82 18.46
CA ILE A 364 31.86 9.00 19.29
C ILE A 364 32.10 10.27 18.47
N GLN A 365 31.33 11.33 18.75
CA GLN A 365 31.39 12.58 17.98
C GLN A 365 31.23 13.86 18.80
N GLU A 366 31.24 13.81 20.12
CA GLU A 366 31.00 14.97 20.98
C GLU A 366 32.27 15.56 21.56
N GLY A 367 32.30 16.88 21.71
CA GLY A 367 33.35 17.63 22.40
C GLY A 367 34.71 17.55 21.74
N ASP A 368 35.76 17.55 22.54
CA ASP A 368 37.13 17.20 22.13
C ASP A 368 37.20 15.69 21.93
N VAL A 369 36.98 15.27 20.68
CA VAL A 369 36.86 13.86 20.28
C VAL A 369 38.09 13.05 20.64
N ARG A 370 39.29 13.64 20.53
CA ARG A 370 40.54 12.98 20.91
C ARG A 370 40.60 12.70 22.40
N GLN A 371 40.26 13.69 23.23
CA GLN A 371 40.22 13.53 24.68
C GLN A 371 39.14 12.54 25.14
N ALA A 372 37.95 12.63 24.51
CA ALA A 372 36.84 11.72 24.79
C ALA A 372 37.21 10.27 24.42
N ALA A 373 37.83 10.05 23.24
CA ALA A 373 38.30 8.74 22.80
C ALA A 373 39.35 8.17 23.75
N THR A 374 40.33 9.00 24.19
CA THR A 374 41.34 8.59 25.15
C THR A 374 40.71 8.14 26.46
N ARG A 375 39.81 8.96 27.03
CA ARG A 375 39.12 8.64 28.30
C ARG A 375 38.32 7.35 28.21
N LEU A 376 37.55 7.20 27.11
CA LEU A 376 36.76 5.99 26.89
C LEU A 376 37.65 4.76 26.74
N ALA A 377 38.75 4.85 25.99
CA ALA A 377 39.69 3.76 25.82
C ALA A 377 40.36 3.34 27.13
N GLU A 378 40.80 4.31 27.96
CA GLU A 378 41.36 4.03 29.30
C GLU A 378 40.37 3.30 30.20
N VAL A 379 39.09 3.74 30.19
CA VAL A 379 38.03 3.10 30.97
C VAL A 379 37.77 1.68 30.43
N LEU A 380 37.67 1.50 29.11
CA LEU A 380 37.44 0.19 28.51
C LEU A 380 38.57 -0.79 28.85
N VAL A 381 39.83 -0.39 28.70
CA VAL A 381 40.98 -1.23 29.03
C VAL A 381 40.94 -1.62 30.53
N ALA A 382 40.59 -0.68 31.41
CA ALA A 382 40.53 -0.95 32.85
C ALA A 382 39.34 -1.86 33.22
N GLU A 383 38.13 -1.58 32.73
CA GLU A 383 36.92 -2.33 33.06
C GLU A 383 36.88 -3.73 32.43
N LEU A 384 37.40 -3.87 31.19
CA LEU A 384 37.43 -5.18 30.51
C LEU A 384 38.50 -6.11 31.02
N ARG A 385 39.50 -5.60 31.75
CA ARG A 385 40.50 -6.41 32.47
C ARG A 385 39.95 -7.07 33.73
N LEU A 386 38.81 -6.57 34.26
CA LEU A 386 38.18 -7.17 35.43
C LEU A 386 37.69 -8.60 35.11
N PRO A 387 37.78 -9.56 36.07
CA PRO A 387 37.38 -10.93 35.82
C PRO A 387 35.91 -11.03 35.35
N LEU A 388 35.68 -11.97 34.45
CA LEU A 388 34.34 -12.39 34.00
C LEU A 388 33.97 -13.67 34.74
N ASP A 389 32.76 -13.73 35.27
CA ASP A 389 32.24 -14.95 35.87
C ASP A 389 31.52 -15.77 34.77
N ILE A 390 32.17 -16.85 34.31
CA ILE A 390 31.71 -17.71 33.23
C ILE A 390 31.62 -19.14 33.75
N GLN A 391 30.44 -19.73 33.78
CA GLN A 391 30.21 -21.11 34.25
C GLN A 391 30.87 -21.38 35.62
N ASP A 392 30.65 -20.50 36.60
CA ASP A 392 31.22 -20.55 37.95
C ASP A 392 32.76 -20.47 38.01
N ARG A 393 33.41 -19.96 36.98
CA ARG A 393 34.84 -19.73 36.89
C ARG A 393 35.16 -18.30 36.60
N GLN A 394 36.21 -17.77 37.19
CA GLN A 394 36.74 -16.45 36.87
C GLN A 394 37.69 -16.54 35.68
N VAL A 395 37.34 -15.84 34.61
CA VAL A 395 38.12 -15.74 33.37
C VAL A 395 38.68 -14.32 33.26
N PHE A 396 39.97 -14.21 33.03
CA PHE A 396 40.64 -12.93 32.82
C PHE A 396 40.95 -12.76 31.35
N LEU A 397 40.41 -11.68 30.76
CA LEU A 397 40.65 -11.29 29.40
C LEU A 397 41.08 -9.82 29.37
N GLY A 398 41.82 -9.43 28.35
CA GLY A 398 42.15 -8.05 28.07
C GLY A 398 41.41 -7.55 26.82
N THR A 399 41.69 -6.32 26.45
CA THR A 399 41.23 -5.76 25.18
C THR A 399 42.31 -4.91 24.54
N SER A 400 42.52 -5.07 23.26
CA SER A 400 43.37 -4.21 22.44
C SER A 400 42.52 -3.25 21.63
N ILE A 401 42.79 -1.94 21.74
CA ILE A 401 41.95 -0.90 21.12
C ILE A 401 42.76 -0.07 20.13
N GLY A 402 42.25 0.06 18.90
CA GLY A 402 42.77 0.98 17.90
C GLY A 402 41.84 2.18 17.72
N ILE A 403 42.37 3.38 17.68
CA ILE A 403 41.61 4.63 17.59
C ILE A 403 41.95 5.38 16.32
N THR A 404 40.91 5.79 15.56
CA THR A 404 41.06 6.66 14.38
C THR A 404 40.19 7.90 14.52
N LEU A 405 40.66 8.99 13.98
CA LEU A 405 39.99 10.30 14.03
C LEU A 405 39.63 10.81 12.62
N PHE A 406 38.41 11.28 12.47
CA PHE A 406 37.98 12.02 11.28
C PHE A 406 38.04 13.53 11.59
N PRO A 407 38.54 14.36 10.67
CA PRO A 407 39.11 14.04 9.36
C PRO A 407 40.63 13.78 9.35
N GLU A 408 41.30 13.73 10.53
CA GLU A 408 42.75 13.70 10.67
C GLU A 408 43.40 12.48 10.03
N ASP A 409 42.85 11.28 10.32
CA ASP A 409 43.41 10.01 9.87
C ASP A 409 42.89 9.55 8.52
N ALA A 410 41.61 9.87 8.20
CA ALA A 410 41.00 9.52 6.93
C ALA A 410 39.71 10.34 6.69
N SER A 411 39.27 10.37 5.41
CA SER A 411 38.07 11.10 4.96
C SER A 411 36.91 10.20 4.53
N SER A 412 37.08 8.87 4.58
CA SER A 412 36.04 7.88 4.21
C SER A 412 35.88 6.82 5.27
N ALA A 413 34.67 6.26 5.39
CA ALA A 413 34.37 5.19 6.33
C ALA A 413 35.30 3.99 6.15
N SER A 414 35.53 3.55 4.92
CA SER A 414 36.39 2.40 4.64
C SER A 414 37.83 2.63 5.06
N ALA A 415 38.37 3.85 4.89
CA ALA A 415 39.73 4.18 5.31
C ALA A 415 39.82 4.31 6.83
N LEU A 416 38.83 4.96 7.49
CA LEU A 416 38.79 5.03 8.96
C LEU A 416 38.72 3.63 9.59
N MET A 417 37.90 2.75 9.05
CA MET A 417 37.76 1.38 9.53
C MET A 417 39.07 0.60 9.36
N LYS A 418 39.72 0.69 8.18
CA LYS A 418 41.03 0.06 7.92
C LYS A 418 42.08 0.57 8.89
N ASN A 419 42.15 1.89 9.08
CA ASN A 419 43.18 2.50 9.95
C ASN A 419 42.98 2.13 11.43
N GLY A 420 41.72 2.00 11.87
CA GLY A 420 41.40 1.54 13.23
C GLY A 420 41.82 0.09 13.49
N ASP A 421 41.58 -0.78 12.53
CA ASP A 421 42.03 -2.17 12.58
C ASP A 421 43.57 -2.25 12.65
N ILE A 422 44.29 -1.45 11.86
CA ILE A 422 45.76 -1.36 11.91
C ILE A 422 46.23 -0.88 13.27
N ALA A 423 45.61 0.13 13.86
CA ALA A 423 45.96 0.64 15.17
C ALA A 423 45.71 -0.39 16.28
N MET A 424 44.59 -1.11 16.23
CA MET A 424 44.22 -2.18 17.12
C MET A 424 45.25 -3.35 17.06
N TYR A 425 45.61 -3.74 15.86
CA TYR A 425 46.63 -4.73 15.63
C TYR A 425 48.00 -4.33 16.25
N GLN A 426 48.36 -3.04 16.13
CA GLN A 426 49.57 -2.53 16.78
C GLN A 426 49.48 -2.54 18.30
N ALA A 427 48.30 -2.33 18.89
CA ALA A 427 48.10 -2.51 20.34
C ALA A 427 48.32 -3.98 20.76
N LYS A 428 47.83 -4.95 19.99
CA LYS A 428 48.05 -6.38 20.21
C LYS A 428 49.55 -6.75 20.17
N VAL A 429 50.25 -6.22 19.17
CA VAL A 429 51.69 -6.48 19.00
C VAL A 429 52.52 -5.84 20.10
N ALA A 430 52.11 -4.67 20.60
CA ALA A 430 52.83 -3.93 21.63
C ALA A 430 52.73 -4.54 23.07
N GLY A 431 51.93 -5.60 23.25
CA GLY A 431 51.81 -6.29 24.52
C GLY A 431 50.38 -6.54 24.97
N LYS A 432 49.38 -6.24 24.11
CA LYS A 432 47.94 -6.39 24.39
C LYS A 432 47.46 -5.50 25.56
N ASN A 433 46.17 -5.56 25.86
CA ASN A 433 45.51 -4.83 26.94
C ASN A 433 45.93 -3.36 27.02
N ASP A 434 45.92 -2.68 25.87
CA ASP A 434 46.35 -1.29 25.67
C ASP A 434 45.56 -0.66 24.51
N PHE A 435 45.67 0.63 24.33
CA PHE A 435 45.09 1.31 23.16
C PHE A 435 46.14 2.09 22.38
N ARG A 436 45.92 2.24 21.09
CA ARG A 436 46.79 3.00 20.19
C ARG A 436 45.96 3.89 19.27
N PHE A 437 46.39 5.15 19.16
CA PHE A 437 45.93 6.01 18.06
C PHE A 437 46.63 5.61 16.77
N TYR A 438 45.88 5.61 15.68
CA TYR A 438 46.47 5.38 14.38
C TYR A 438 47.55 6.43 14.07
N SER A 439 48.57 6.01 13.39
CA SER A 439 49.53 6.89 12.75
C SER A 439 49.99 6.29 11.42
N ARG A 440 50.34 7.15 10.46
CA ARG A 440 50.82 6.67 9.12
C ARG A 440 52.04 5.76 9.24
N ALA A 441 52.84 5.90 10.28
CA ALA A 441 54.00 5.01 10.53
C ALA A 441 53.58 3.56 10.76
N MET A 442 52.36 3.32 11.25
CA MET A 442 51.81 1.98 11.49
C MET A 442 51.48 1.25 10.18
N ASP A 443 50.99 1.94 9.16
CA ASP A 443 50.81 1.36 7.81
C ASP A 443 52.10 0.71 7.33
N HIS A 444 53.15 1.50 7.35
CA HIS A 444 54.49 1.00 6.92
C HIS A 444 55.04 -0.11 7.82
N ALA A 445 54.67 -0.12 9.10
CA ALA A 445 55.06 -1.21 10.00
C ALA A 445 54.34 -2.53 9.64
N VAL A 446 53.06 -2.46 9.35
CA VAL A 446 52.26 -3.64 8.91
C VAL A 446 52.75 -4.14 7.56
N GLU A 447 52.92 -3.23 6.56
CA GLU A 447 53.41 -3.60 5.24
C GLU A 447 54.83 -4.25 5.32
N ARG A 448 55.74 -3.66 6.12
CA ARG A 448 57.07 -4.24 6.34
C ARG A 448 57.00 -5.62 6.98
N ARG A 449 56.08 -5.81 7.91
CA ARG A 449 55.90 -7.09 8.58
C ARG A 449 55.39 -8.19 7.66
N VAL A 450 54.34 -7.88 6.86
CA VAL A 450 53.81 -8.81 5.85
C VAL A 450 54.90 -9.18 4.84
N HIS A 451 55.64 -8.18 4.39
CA HIS A 451 56.76 -8.43 3.48
C HIS A 451 57.84 -9.29 4.14
N MET A 452 58.21 -8.99 5.41
CA MET A 452 59.15 -9.74 6.17
C MET A 452 58.74 -11.21 6.35
N GLU A 453 57.46 -11.45 6.64
CA GLU A 453 56.91 -12.83 6.77
C GLU A 453 57.04 -13.57 5.42
N GLN A 454 56.66 -12.91 4.31
CA GLN A 454 56.76 -13.52 2.98
C GLN A 454 58.19 -13.87 2.62
N GLU A 455 59.13 -12.98 2.89
CA GLU A 455 60.54 -13.19 2.62
C GLU A 455 61.18 -14.26 3.56
N LEU A 456 60.77 -14.30 4.82
CA LEU A 456 61.25 -15.30 5.77
C LEU A 456 60.79 -16.72 5.40
N ARG A 457 59.61 -16.83 4.75
CA ARG A 457 59.11 -18.08 4.22
C ARG A 457 60.00 -18.58 3.08
N GLY A 458 60.73 -19.64 3.31
CA GLY A 458 61.72 -20.20 2.36
C GLY A 458 63.13 -19.57 2.44
N ALA A 459 63.40 -18.66 3.38
CA ALA A 459 64.72 -18.05 3.55
C ALA A 459 65.81 -19.08 3.90
N TRP A 460 65.43 -20.18 4.55
CA TRP A 460 66.33 -21.28 4.85
C TRP A 460 66.73 -22.02 3.57
N GLU A 461 65.79 -22.35 2.70
CA GLU A 461 66.03 -23.04 1.42
C GLU A 461 66.86 -22.21 0.47
N ARG A 462 66.73 -20.90 0.52
CA ARG A 462 67.52 -19.94 -0.29
C ARG A 462 68.95 -19.73 0.30
N GLY A 463 69.25 -20.29 1.45
CA GLY A 463 70.54 -20.13 2.11
C GLY A 463 70.76 -18.76 2.75
N GLU A 464 69.72 -18.02 3.01
CA GLU A 464 69.77 -16.69 3.63
C GLU A 464 69.86 -16.77 5.16
N LEU A 465 69.32 -17.84 5.74
CA LEU A 465 69.42 -18.14 7.19
C LEU A 465 70.66 -19.01 7.46
N SER A 466 71.42 -18.60 8.45
CA SER A 466 72.62 -19.31 8.89
C SER A 466 72.81 -19.23 10.42
N LEU A 467 73.62 -20.08 10.97
CA LEU A 467 74.00 -20.03 12.39
C LEU A 467 75.39 -19.42 12.60
N ALA A 468 75.47 -18.43 13.47
CA ALA A 468 76.72 -17.97 14.06
C ALA A 468 76.89 -18.57 15.45
N TYR A 469 78.07 -18.90 15.82
CA TYR A 469 78.35 -19.52 17.08
C TYR A 469 79.19 -18.60 17.98
N GLN A 470 78.60 -18.20 19.10
CA GLN A 470 79.30 -17.37 20.09
C GLN A 470 79.94 -18.26 21.19
N PRO A 471 81.26 -18.21 21.34
CA PRO A 471 81.93 -19.06 22.30
C PRO A 471 81.54 -18.73 23.76
N VAL A 472 81.29 -19.77 24.54
CA VAL A 472 81.05 -19.71 25.98
C VAL A 472 82.32 -20.18 26.69
N CYS A 473 82.88 -19.27 27.50
CA CYS A 473 84.16 -19.54 28.22
C CYS A 473 83.91 -19.79 29.67
N ARG A 474 84.68 -20.72 30.29
CA ARG A 474 84.71 -20.98 31.72
C ARG A 474 85.33 -19.78 32.43
N ALA A 475 84.63 -19.17 33.38
CA ALA A 475 85.11 -17.96 34.06
C ALA A 475 86.44 -18.15 34.87
N SER A 476 86.74 -19.37 35.32
CA SER A 476 87.89 -19.63 36.11
C SER A 476 89.25 -19.68 35.34
N ASP A 477 89.24 -20.08 34.10
CA ASP A 477 90.45 -20.31 33.30
C ASP A 477 90.38 -19.78 31.87
N GLY A 478 89.25 -19.17 31.47
CA GLY A 478 89.05 -18.58 30.13
C GLY A 478 88.91 -19.59 28.97
N ARG A 479 88.87 -20.88 29.28
CA ARG A 479 88.74 -21.90 28.22
C ARG A 479 87.35 -21.98 27.63
N VAL A 480 87.24 -22.17 26.31
CA VAL A 480 86.02 -22.41 25.64
C VAL A 480 85.42 -23.76 26.04
N VAL A 481 84.22 -23.79 26.58
CA VAL A 481 83.49 -24.98 27.02
C VAL A 481 82.30 -25.32 26.14
N GLY A 482 81.88 -24.38 25.33
CA GLY A 482 80.75 -24.54 24.40
C GLY A 482 80.53 -23.30 23.54
N ALA A 483 79.44 -23.26 22.79
CA ALA A 483 79.06 -22.09 22.07
C ALA A 483 77.49 -21.96 22.00
N GLU A 484 77.02 -20.75 22.03
CA GLU A 484 75.59 -20.42 21.72
C GLU A 484 75.34 -20.33 20.23
N ALA A 485 74.36 -21.04 19.70
CA ALA A 485 73.98 -21.01 18.33
C ALA A 485 72.96 -19.86 18.13
N LEU A 486 73.41 -18.87 17.39
CA LEU A 486 72.65 -17.63 17.15
C LEU A 486 72.21 -17.56 15.68
N LEU A 487 70.91 -17.55 15.43
CA LEU A 487 70.35 -17.44 14.09
C LEU A 487 70.67 -16.08 13.48
N ARG A 488 71.11 -16.06 12.22
CA ARG A 488 71.40 -14.87 11.43
C ARG A 488 70.64 -14.92 10.12
N TRP A 489 70.13 -13.79 9.69
CA TRP A 489 69.47 -13.64 8.39
C TRP A 489 70.20 -12.64 7.54
N GLN A 490 70.84 -13.12 6.49
CA GLN A 490 71.49 -12.31 5.47
C GLN A 490 70.56 -12.17 4.27
N HIS A 491 69.77 -11.10 4.26
CA HIS A 491 68.82 -10.84 3.17
C HIS A 491 69.54 -10.26 1.98
N PRO A 492 69.23 -10.68 0.71
CA PRO A 492 69.97 -10.25 -0.48
C PRO A 492 69.86 -8.73 -0.73
N MET A 493 68.74 -8.09 -0.42
CA MET A 493 68.49 -6.67 -0.62
C MET A 493 68.67 -5.82 0.65
N LEU A 494 68.28 -6.34 1.79
CA LEU A 494 68.26 -5.59 3.07
C LEU A 494 69.53 -5.78 3.90
N GLY A 495 70.43 -6.66 3.49
CA GLY A 495 71.60 -6.99 4.27
C GLY A 495 71.33 -7.84 5.52
N MET A 496 72.08 -7.65 6.59
CA MET A 496 71.92 -8.35 7.84
C MET A 496 70.69 -7.83 8.59
N ILE A 497 69.67 -8.69 8.79
CA ILE A 497 68.49 -8.36 9.56
C ILE A 497 68.67 -8.82 11.02
N SER A 498 68.32 -7.93 11.98
CA SER A 498 68.44 -8.24 13.39
C SER A 498 67.53 -9.40 13.80
N PRO A 499 68.01 -10.37 14.62
CA PRO A 499 67.19 -11.45 15.16
C PRO A 499 65.96 -10.94 15.89
N SER A 500 66.04 -9.86 16.65
CA SER A 500 64.87 -9.26 17.35
C SER A 500 63.75 -8.83 16.44
N VAL A 501 64.03 -8.55 15.17
CA VAL A 501 63.03 -8.11 14.18
C VAL A 501 62.32 -9.31 13.54
N PHE A 502 63.10 -10.31 13.07
CA PHE A 502 62.50 -11.40 12.30
C PHE A 502 62.03 -12.59 13.16
N ILE A 503 62.59 -12.79 14.37
CA ILE A 503 62.14 -13.85 15.29
C ILE A 503 60.72 -13.56 15.76
N ASP A 504 60.40 -12.33 16.14
CA ASP A 504 59.02 -11.91 16.47
C ASP A 504 58.03 -12.22 15.33
N VAL A 505 58.42 -11.94 14.09
CA VAL A 505 57.63 -12.27 12.91
C VAL A 505 57.48 -13.79 12.76
N ALA A 506 58.59 -14.54 12.93
CA ALA A 506 58.57 -16.00 12.85
C ALA A 506 57.68 -16.64 13.91
N GLU A 507 57.71 -16.13 15.14
CA GLU A 507 56.87 -16.62 16.26
C GLU A 507 55.40 -16.39 15.99
N GLN A 508 55.01 -15.17 15.58
CA GLN A 508 53.62 -14.84 15.38
C GLN A 508 53.03 -15.51 14.12
N SER A 509 53.83 -15.68 13.06
CA SER A 509 53.40 -16.39 11.82
C SER A 509 53.45 -17.91 11.93
N GLY A 510 54.12 -18.47 12.98
CA GLY A 510 54.31 -19.89 13.13
C GLY A 510 55.52 -20.46 12.36
N LEU A 511 56.24 -19.63 11.62
CA LEU A 511 57.42 -20.06 10.88
C LEU A 511 58.56 -20.50 11.81
N ILE A 512 58.52 -20.04 13.08
CA ILE A 512 59.54 -20.40 14.10
C ILE A 512 59.60 -21.92 14.37
N ASP A 513 58.49 -22.65 14.19
CA ASP A 513 58.45 -24.11 14.39
C ASP A 513 59.37 -24.82 13.37
N GLY A 514 59.23 -24.46 12.08
CA GLY A 514 60.06 -25.01 11.02
C GLY A 514 61.52 -24.52 11.06
N ILE A 515 61.72 -23.23 11.35
CA ILE A 515 63.05 -22.64 11.49
C ILE A 515 63.78 -23.25 12.70
N GLY A 516 63.08 -23.38 13.86
CA GLY A 516 63.66 -23.93 15.07
C GLY A 516 64.08 -25.40 14.93
N LEU A 517 63.32 -26.21 14.22
CA LEU A 517 63.74 -27.58 13.90
C LEU A 517 65.06 -27.59 13.12
N ARG A 518 65.19 -26.77 12.07
CA ARG A 518 66.41 -26.68 11.25
C ARG A 518 67.57 -26.10 12.04
N VAL A 519 67.31 -25.15 12.94
CA VAL A 519 68.34 -24.64 13.89
C VAL A 519 68.87 -25.75 14.78
N LEU A 520 68.00 -26.53 15.40
CA LEU A 520 68.37 -27.66 16.26
C LEU A 520 69.21 -28.71 15.50
N GLN A 521 68.71 -29.12 14.30
CA GLN A 521 69.41 -30.07 13.45
C GLN A 521 70.81 -29.57 13.07
N SER A 522 70.94 -28.31 12.64
CA SER A 522 72.19 -27.70 12.20
C SER A 522 73.14 -27.49 13.36
N ALA A 523 72.66 -27.07 14.57
CA ALA A 523 73.45 -26.85 15.71
C ALA A 523 74.03 -28.21 16.30
N CYS A 524 73.17 -29.24 16.36
CA CYS A 524 73.63 -30.57 16.79
C CYS A 524 74.67 -31.18 15.85
N ALA A 525 74.42 -31.03 14.49
CA ALA A 525 75.37 -31.55 13.52
C ALA A 525 76.76 -30.83 13.58
N GLU A 526 76.72 -29.50 13.80
CA GLU A 526 77.98 -28.73 13.94
C GLU A 526 78.69 -29.03 15.28
N ALA A 527 77.94 -29.10 16.40
CA ALA A 527 78.50 -29.45 17.69
C ALA A 527 79.19 -30.84 17.71
N MET A 528 78.68 -31.78 16.93
CA MET A 528 79.26 -33.07 16.73
C MET A 528 80.64 -33.03 16.10
N ARG A 529 80.96 -32.03 15.31
CA ARG A 529 82.27 -31.75 14.70
C ARG A 529 83.22 -31.21 15.75
N TRP A 530 82.76 -30.35 16.68
CA TRP A 530 83.61 -29.73 17.70
C TRP A 530 84.01 -30.73 18.78
N SER A 531 83.25 -31.74 19.07
CA SER A 531 83.53 -32.73 20.10
C SER A 531 84.88 -33.47 19.95
N LYS A 532 85.54 -33.31 18.79
CA LYS A 532 86.86 -33.86 18.48
C LYS A 532 87.99 -32.85 18.61
N ILE A 533 87.71 -31.58 18.96
CA ILE A 533 88.67 -30.47 18.92
C ILE A 533 89.07 -29.93 20.30
N GLY A 534 88.44 -30.34 21.40
CA GLY A 534 88.68 -29.83 22.73
C GLY A 534 90.11 -30.13 23.25
N PRO A 535 90.79 -29.16 23.87
CA PRO A 535 92.19 -29.31 24.32
C PRO A 535 92.50 -30.37 25.39
N GLY A 536 91.50 -31.06 25.91
CA GLY A 536 91.59 -32.12 26.90
C GLY A 536 90.77 -33.37 26.60
N GLY A 537 90.19 -33.46 25.39
CA GLY A 537 89.26 -34.50 25.03
C GLY A 537 87.85 -34.30 25.63
N GLU A 538 87.66 -33.17 26.31
CA GLU A 538 86.30 -32.75 26.77
C GLU A 538 85.43 -32.34 25.56
N ARG A 539 84.20 -32.81 25.59
CA ARG A 539 83.20 -32.42 24.52
C ARG A 539 82.67 -31.03 24.81
N LEU A 540 82.66 -30.18 23.79
CA LEU A 540 82.02 -28.88 23.87
C LEU A 540 80.51 -29.03 23.76
N PHE A 541 79.73 -28.18 24.45
CA PHE A 541 78.26 -28.12 24.32
C PHE A 541 77.90 -27.05 23.33
N VAL A 542 76.67 -27.20 22.71
CA VAL A 542 75.98 -26.16 21.97
C VAL A 542 74.72 -25.76 22.74
N SER A 543 74.50 -24.46 22.84
CA SER A 543 73.30 -23.88 23.42
C SER A 543 72.40 -23.38 22.29
N VAL A 544 71.13 -23.70 22.34
CA VAL A 544 70.13 -23.33 21.35
C VAL A 544 68.92 -22.64 22.01
N ASN A 545 68.59 -21.47 21.56
CA ASN A 545 67.41 -20.72 22.01
C ASN A 545 66.13 -21.40 21.54
N VAL A 546 65.17 -21.56 22.44
CA VAL A 546 63.85 -22.14 22.19
C VAL A 546 62.76 -21.08 22.42
N SER A 547 61.87 -20.94 21.44
CA SER A 547 60.74 -20.02 21.54
C SER A 547 59.64 -20.51 22.49
N PRO A 548 58.96 -19.61 23.24
CA PRO A 548 57.81 -19.95 24.05
C PRO A 548 56.70 -20.69 23.24
N ARG A 549 56.57 -20.38 21.96
CA ARG A 549 55.62 -21.04 21.08
C ARG A 549 55.94 -22.52 20.86
N GLN A 550 57.23 -22.83 20.63
CA GLN A 550 57.68 -24.22 20.47
C GLN A 550 57.45 -25.04 21.73
N LEU A 551 57.64 -24.43 22.92
CA LEU A 551 57.40 -25.08 24.20
C LEU A 551 55.93 -25.43 24.40
N ARG A 552 55.02 -24.49 24.10
CA ARG A 552 53.56 -24.68 24.24
C ARG A 552 52.98 -25.73 23.31
N LYS A 553 53.64 -26.06 22.22
CA LYS A 553 53.17 -27.06 21.26
C LYS A 553 53.25 -28.48 21.80
N GLY A 554 54.12 -28.74 22.78
CA GLY A 554 54.23 -29.99 23.49
C GLY A 554 55.02 -31.09 22.77
N ASP A 555 55.45 -30.91 21.53
CA ASP A 555 56.21 -31.87 20.72
C ASP A 555 57.73 -31.66 20.79
N LEU A 556 58.18 -30.62 21.47
CA LEU A 556 59.59 -30.26 21.57
C LEU A 556 60.48 -31.40 22.12
N PRO A 557 60.13 -32.19 23.17
CA PRO A 557 60.93 -33.30 23.63
C PRO A 557 61.22 -34.36 22.59
N ASP A 558 60.19 -34.68 21.76
CA ASP A 558 60.33 -35.67 20.71
C ASP A 558 61.23 -35.16 19.57
N ILE A 559 61.06 -33.85 19.20
CA ILE A 559 61.87 -33.16 18.18
C ILE A 559 63.35 -33.17 18.63
N VAL A 560 63.65 -32.85 19.90
CA VAL A 560 64.98 -32.82 20.43
C VAL A 560 65.58 -34.23 20.45
N ALA A 561 64.83 -35.24 20.91
CA ALA A 561 65.26 -36.65 20.91
C ALA A 561 65.64 -37.13 19.50
N GLU A 562 64.85 -36.74 18.49
CA GLU A 562 65.10 -37.08 17.09
C GLU A 562 66.36 -36.39 16.56
N CYS A 563 66.55 -35.09 16.82
CA CYS A 563 67.74 -34.34 16.41
C CYS A 563 69.01 -34.93 17.05
N LEU A 564 69.00 -35.35 18.35
CA LEU A 564 70.12 -35.98 19.02
C LEU A 564 70.40 -37.36 18.41
N ARG A 565 69.39 -38.15 18.08
CA ARG A 565 69.53 -39.47 17.45
C ARG A 565 70.17 -39.38 16.06
N GLU A 566 69.70 -38.44 15.24
CA GLU A 566 70.14 -38.21 13.85
C GLU A 566 71.59 -37.69 13.82
N SER A 567 71.94 -36.74 14.69
CA SER A 567 73.27 -36.14 14.75
C SER A 567 74.31 -37.03 15.48
N GLY A 568 73.81 -37.90 16.34
CA GLY A 568 74.68 -38.68 17.24
C GLY A 568 75.34 -37.86 18.38
N LEU A 569 74.83 -36.61 18.59
CA LEU A 569 75.35 -35.76 19.70
C LEU A 569 74.88 -36.30 21.04
N PRO A 570 75.77 -36.47 22.04
CA PRO A 570 75.33 -36.80 23.38
C PRO A 570 74.40 -35.72 23.95
N ALA A 571 73.32 -36.15 24.63
CA ALA A 571 72.37 -35.23 25.23
C ALA A 571 73.02 -34.22 26.21
N SER A 572 74.09 -34.59 26.89
CA SER A 572 74.86 -33.70 27.77
C SER A 572 75.61 -32.57 27.06
N CYS A 573 75.69 -32.63 25.73
CA CYS A 573 76.31 -31.60 24.91
C CYS A 573 75.27 -30.65 24.21
N LEU A 574 73.98 -30.80 24.47
CA LEU A 574 72.97 -29.89 24.03
C LEU A 574 72.32 -29.15 25.20
N HIS A 575 72.36 -27.84 25.21
CA HIS A 575 71.68 -27.01 26.18
C HIS A 575 70.55 -26.30 25.44
N LEU A 576 69.34 -26.24 26.03
CA LEU A 576 68.21 -25.47 25.53
C LEU A 576 68.01 -24.23 26.39
N GLU A 577 68.05 -23.07 25.80
CA GLU A 577 67.84 -21.79 26.48
C GLU A 577 66.45 -21.30 26.32
N LEU A 578 65.81 -20.97 27.45
CA LEU A 578 64.46 -20.37 27.50
C LEU A 578 64.60 -18.96 28.07
N THR A 579 63.85 -18.01 27.45
CA THR A 579 63.74 -16.65 27.97
C THR A 579 62.89 -16.62 29.26
N GLU A 580 63.12 -15.66 30.16
CA GLU A 580 62.31 -15.49 31.39
C GLU A 580 60.83 -15.38 31.09
N THR A 581 60.46 -14.68 30.00
CA THR A 581 59.08 -14.50 29.55
C THR A 581 58.41 -15.81 29.14
N ALA A 582 59.18 -16.80 28.70
CA ALA A 582 58.70 -18.12 28.33
C ALA A 582 58.24 -18.95 29.52
N VAL A 583 58.86 -18.71 30.69
CA VAL A 583 58.62 -19.48 31.91
C VAL A 583 57.52 -18.92 32.79
N ILE A 584 57.24 -17.61 32.67
CA ILE A 584 56.20 -16.88 33.46
C ILE A 584 54.81 -16.96 32.86
N SER A 585 54.69 -17.41 31.63
CA SER A 585 53.42 -17.40 30.89
C SER A 585 52.54 -18.65 31.11
N ASP A 586 52.87 -19.56 32.01
CA ASP A 586 52.07 -20.75 32.39
C ASP A 586 51.30 -20.55 33.69
#